data_4df826297a20f3b7c56033d9347a36a2
#
_entry.id   4df826297a20f3b7c56033d9347a36a2
#
_cell.length_a   1.000
_cell.length_b   1.000
_cell.length_c   1.000
_cell.angle_alpha   90.00
_cell.angle_beta   90.00
_cell.angle_gamma   90.00
#
_symmetry.space_group_name_H-M   'P 1'
#
loop_
_entity.id
_entity.type
_entity.pdbx_description
1 polymer ?
#
loop_
_entity_poly.entity_id
_entity_poly.type
_entity_poly.pdbx_seq_one_letter_code
_entity_poly.pdbx_strand_id
1 'polypeptide(L)'
;YIMSAFYTAVDKTLKIPLMKGISKELMEVNTRDDIRRWWEVIDRSTGAVVDCTQWEYEEESGNVIIHDAELFHEYTVSFLAYIIWDPVHMYNAVTNEWKDFEHQITFDVRQPKTHKYSMERLKKYCEEHPYVNVIRYTTFFHQFTLLFDELKREKYVDWYGYSASVSPYILEQFEKEVGYRFRPEFIIDQGYYNNQYRVPSKEFLDFQAFQRREVAKLAKEMVDITHEYGKEAMMFLGDHWIGTEPFMKEFATIGLDAVVGSVGNGSTLRLISDIEGVKYTEGRFLPYFFPDTFHEGGDPVKEAKENWITARRAILRKPIDRIGYGGYLKLTLDFPEFLDYVESVCNEFRELYENIRQTTPYCVKKVAVLNSWGKIRSWGCHMVHHALYQKQNYSYAGIIEALSGAPFEVSFLSFDDILADPSLLKEIDVIIN
;
A
#
# COMPACT_ATOMS: atom_id res chain seq x y z
N TYR A 1 2.41 -12.19 8.45
CA TYR A 1 3.48 -13.16 8.66
C TYR A 1 4.86 -12.53 8.57
N ILE A 2 5.74 -12.94 9.51
CA ILE A 2 7.14 -12.54 9.58
C ILE A 2 7.99 -13.82 9.65
N MET A 3 9.20 -13.75 9.14
CA MET A 3 10.18 -14.82 9.25
C MET A 3 11.33 -14.38 10.17
N SER A 4 11.77 -15.27 11.06
CA SER A 4 13.01 -15.09 11.82
C SER A 4 14.24 -15.00 10.89
N ALA A 5 15.36 -14.53 11.41
CA ALA A 5 16.64 -14.74 10.72
C ALA A 5 16.94 -16.24 10.57
N PHE A 6 17.91 -16.59 9.71
CA PHE A 6 18.42 -17.94 9.54
C PHE A 6 19.34 -18.30 10.70
N TYR A 7 19.17 -19.51 11.23
CA TYR A 7 19.98 -20.05 12.32
C TYR A 7 20.52 -21.44 11.96
N THR A 8 21.82 -21.58 12.02
CA THR A 8 22.49 -22.88 11.80
C THR A 8 22.52 -23.66 13.10
N ALA A 9 22.08 -24.92 13.05
CA ALA A 9 22.14 -25.83 14.19
C ALA A 9 23.60 -26.30 14.44
N VAL A 10 24.16 -25.90 15.57
CA VAL A 10 25.48 -26.36 16.04
C VAL A 10 25.34 -27.37 17.18
N ASP A 11 24.13 -27.59 17.65
CA ASP A 11 23.73 -28.58 18.64
C ASP A 11 22.35 -29.15 18.25
N LYS A 12 21.97 -30.29 18.82
CA LYS A 12 20.65 -30.88 18.62
C LYS A 12 19.51 -30.03 19.15
N THR A 13 19.78 -29.14 20.10
CA THR A 13 18.83 -28.16 20.58
C THR A 13 19.14 -26.79 20.00
N LEU A 14 18.30 -26.31 19.09
CA LEU A 14 18.48 -25.00 18.47
C LEU A 14 17.47 -23.99 19.03
N LYS A 15 17.97 -22.84 19.49
CA LYS A 15 17.14 -21.71 19.94
C LYS A 15 17.11 -20.61 18.90
N ILE A 16 15.92 -20.19 18.48
CA ILE A 16 15.68 -19.17 17.47
C ILE A 16 14.94 -18.00 18.11
N PRO A 17 15.60 -16.85 18.36
CA PRO A 17 14.93 -15.65 18.85
C PRO A 17 14.12 -15.01 17.73
N LEU A 18 12.78 -14.99 17.88
CA LEU A 18 11.86 -14.56 16.83
C LEU A 18 12.03 -13.09 16.45
N MET A 19 12.17 -12.22 17.45
CA MET A 19 12.18 -10.77 17.27
C MET A 19 13.57 -10.16 17.09
N LYS A 20 14.60 -10.97 16.86
CA LYS A 20 15.95 -10.44 16.63
C LYS A 20 16.01 -9.69 15.29
N GLY A 21 16.31 -8.40 15.35
CA GLY A 21 16.36 -7.52 14.18
C GLY A 21 15.00 -6.97 13.73
N ILE A 22 13.94 -7.27 14.48
CA ILE A 22 12.59 -6.74 14.25
C ILE A 22 12.28 -5.69 15.31
N SER A 23 11.71 -4.56 14.89
CA SER A 23 11.33 -3.49 15.81
C SER A 23 10.17 -3.91 16.71
N LYS A 24 10.41 -3.91 18.02
CA LYS A 24 9.38 -4.16 19.04
C LYS A 24 8.42 -2.98 19.24
N GLU A 25 8.75 -1.82 18.70
CA GLU A 25 7.86 -0.66 18.69
C GLU A 25 6.77 -0.79 17.62
N LEU A 26 7.03 -1.61 16.58
CA LEU A 26 6.15 -1.77 15.44
C LEU A 26 5.38 -3.08 15.44
N MET A 27 5.93 -4.10 16.11
CA MET A 27 5.40 -5.45 16.01
C MET A 27 5.48 -6.20 17.33
N GLU A 28 4.47 -7.03 17.58
CA GLU A 28 4.39 -7.96 18.69
C GLU A 28 4.09 -9.36 18.19
N VAL A 29 4.73 -10.37 18.76
CA VAL A 29 4.46 -11.79 18.40
C VAL A 29 3.02 -12.15 18.77
N ASN A 30 2.29 -12.72 17.85
CA ASN A 30 0.94 -13.19 18.10
C ASN A 30 0.97 -14.58 18.76
N THR A 31 0.77 -14.62 20.07
CA THR A 31 0.63 -15.85 20.86
C THR A 31 -0.81 -16.13 21.29
N ARG A 32 -1.77 -15.27 20.92
CA ARG A 32 -3.18 -15.41 21.29
C ARG A 32 -3.93 -16.43 20.44
N ASP A 33 -3.43 -16.67 19.22
CA ASP A 33 -3.94 -17.68 18.31
C ASP A 33 -3.12 -18.97 18.39
N ASP A 34 -3.66 -20.07 17.90
CA ASP A 34 -2.98 -21.38 17.93
C ASP A 34 -1.68 -21.37 17.11
N ILE A 35 -0.55 -21.24 17.81
CA ILE A 35 0.78 -21.19 17.22
C ILE A 35 1.14 -22.48 16.47
N ARG A 36 0.63 -23.64 16.91
CA ARG A 36 0.87 -24.93 16.27
C ARG A 36 0.18 -25.03 14.91
N ARG A 37 -0.91 -24.34 14.76
CA ARG A 37 -1.63 -24.26 13.49
C ARG A 37 -1.05 -23.21 12.54
N TRP A 38 -0.70 -22.05 13.05
CA TRP A 38 -0.42 -20.87 12.24
C TRP A 38 1.06 -20.56 12.05
N TRP A 39 1.95 -21.12 12.85
CA TRP A 39 3.38 -20.97 12.66
C TRP A 39 3.97 -22.17 11.92
N GLU A 40 5.10 -21.94 11.27
CA GLU A 40 5.81 -22.99 10.54
C GLU A 40 7.31 -22.86 10.79
N VAL A 41 7.91 -23.94 11.25
CA VAL A 41 9.36 -24.09 11.39
C VAL A 41 9.85 -24.86 10.17
N ILE A 42 10.83 -24.33 9.44
CA ILE A 42 11.34 -24.93 8.23
C ILE A 42 12.85 -25.17 8.35
N ASP A 43 13.25 -26.37 8.06
CA ASP A 43 14.64 -26.70 7.74
C ASP A 43 14.94 -26.20 6.33
N ARG A 44 15.67 -25.11 6.23
CA ARG A 44 15.98 -24.45 4.95
C ARG A 44 17.01 -25.21 4.12
N SER A 45 17.78 -26.09 4.73
CA SER A 45 18.74 -26.94 4.03
C SER A 45 18.06 -28.04 3.21
N THR A 46 16.90 -28.51 3.65
CA THR A 46 16.12 -29.55 2.97
C THR A 46 14.81 -29.04 2.37
N GLY A 47 14.29 -27.92 2.85
CA GLY A 47 12.94 -27.41 2.55
C GLY A 47 11.83 -28.10 3.34
N ALA A 48 12.16 -29.00 4.27
CA ALA A 48 11.20 -29.75 5.05
C ALA A 48 10.59 -28.89 6.17
N VAL A 49 9.29 -29.06 6.39
CA VAL A 49 8.62 -28.51 7.57
C VAL A 49 8.94 -29.39 8.76
N VAL A 50 9.41 -28.77 9.84
CA VAL A 50 9.66 -29.46 11.11
C VAL A 50 8.32 -29.76 11.78
N ASP A 51 8.11 -30.99 12.19
CA ASP A 51 6.87 -31.39 12.84
C ASP A 51 6.60 -30.54 14.10
N CYS A 52 5.37 -30.15 14.31
CA CYS A 52 4.99 -29.25 15.41
C CYS A 52 5.25 -29.85 16.81
N THR A 53 5.49 -31.15 16.92
CA THR A 53 5.89 -31.82 18.17
C THR A 53 7.39 -31.70 18.47
N GLN A 54 8.19 -31.31 17.48
CA GLN A 54 9.65 -31.19 17.59
C GLN A 54 10.12 -29.79 17.98
N TRP A 55 9.23 -28.84 18.16
CA TRP A 55 9.58 -27.50 18.59
C TRP A 55 8.57 -26.94 19.59
N GLU A 56 9.01 -25.97 20.37
CA GLU A 56 8.17 -25.23 21.31
C GLU A 56 8.52 -23.76 21.32
N TYR A 57 7.58 -22.93 21.71
CA TYR A 57 7.80 -21.50 21.94
C TYR A 57 7.93 -21.21 23.43
N GLU A 58 9.05 -20.63 23.82
CA GLU A 58 9.32 -20.20 25.18
C GLU A 58 9.01 -18.70 25.30
N GLU A 59 7.87 -18.38 25.88
CA GLU A 59 7.35 -17.01 25.94
C GLU A 59 8.28 -16.05 26.68
N GLU A 60 8.87 -16.48 27.80
CA GLU A 60 9.77 -15.66 28.63
C GLU A 60 11.00 -15.17 27.86
N SER A 61 11.56 -15.99 27.01
CA SER A 61 12.75 -15.65 26.21
C SER A 61 12.41 -15.14 24.81
N GLY A 62 11.18 -15.37 24.33
CA GLY A 62 10.75 -15.09 22.95
C GLY A 62 11.41 -15.98 21.92
N ASN A 63 11.87 -17.16 22.30
CA ASN A 63 12.55 -18.11 21.43
C ASN A 63 11.62 -19.25 21.00
N VAL A 64 11.81 -19.70 19.76
CA VAL A 64 11.40 -21.05 19.39
C VAL A 64 12.58 -22.00 19.64
N ILE A 65 12.32 -23.09 20.34
CA ILE A 65 13.29 -24.14 20.63
C ILE A 65 12.96 -25.33 19.76
N ILE A 66 13.91 -25.75 18.93
CA ILE A 66 13.81 -26.95 18.08
C ILE A 66 14.58 -28.06 18.79
N HIS A 67 13.92 -29.21 18.99
CA HIS A 67 14.53 -30.40 19.55
C HIS A 67 14.97 -31.33 18.42
N ASP A 68 16.07 -32.02 18.61
CA ASP A 68 16.67 -32.95 17.63
C ASP A 68 16.95 -32.32 16.24
N ALA A 69 17.35 -31.03 16.23
CA ALA A 69 17.78 -30.36 15.02
C ALA A 69 18.94 -31.10 14.35
N GLU A 70 18.91 -31.19 13.00
CA GLU A 70 20.02 -31.77 12.25
C GLU A 70 21.21 -30.80 12.23
N LEU A 71 22.38 -31.31 12.59
CA LEU A 71 23.60 -30.50 12.72
C LEU A 71 23.99 -29.88 11.36
N PHE A 72 24.36 -28.60 11.44
CA PHE A 72 24.77 -27.78 10.30
C PHE A 72 23.64 -27.44 9.30
N HIS A 73 22.40 -27.87 9.57
CA HIS A 73 21.24 -27.36 8.82
C HIS A 73 20.84 -25.97 9.29
N GLU A 74 20.26 -25.20 8.39
CA GLU A 74 19.72 -23.88 8.65
C GLU A 74 18.22 -23.94 8.86
N TYR A 75 17.73 -23.21 9.85
CA TYR A 75 16.33 -23.18 10.23
C TYR A 75 15.79 -21.76 10.28
N THR A 76 14.51 -21.62 9.97
CA THR A 76 13.74 -20.39 10.16
C THR A 76 12.38 -20.69 10.78
N VAL A 77 11.80 -19.68 11.41
CA VAL A 77 10.44 -19.73 11.90
C VAL A 77 9.63 -18.65 11.20
N SER A 78 8.53 -19.05 10.57
CA SER A 78 7.52 -18.13 10.05
C SER A 78 6.37 -18.05 11.05
N PHE A 79 6.04 -16.84 11.51
CA PHE A 79 5.07 -16.65 12.61
C PHE A 79 4.15 -15.46 12.34
N LEU A 80 2.98 -15.47 13.00
CA LEU A 80 2.08 -14.33 13.00
C LEU A 80 2.58 -13.26 13.98
N ALA A 81 2.47 -12.01 13.57
CA ALA A 81 2.74 -10.86 14.41
C ALA A 81 1.59 -9.85 14.33
N TYR A 82 1.35 -9.14 15.41
CA TYR A 82 0.52 -7.95 15.41
C TYR A 82 1.33 -6.75 15.00
N ILE A 83 0.71 -5.89 14.18
CA ILE A 83 1.20 -4.55 13.93
C ILE A 83 0.74 -3.67 15.07
N ILE A 84 1.67 -2.94 15.69
CA ILE A 84 1.39 -1.99 16.76
C ILE A 84 1.10 -0.64 16.13
N TRP A 85 -0.05 -0.07 16.44
CA TRP A 85 -0.36 1.32 16.16
C TRP A 85 -0.11 2.14 17.40
N ASP A 86 0.88 3.03 17.36
CA ASP A 86 1.20 3.93 18.44
C ASP A 86 0.66 5.33 18.14
N PRO A 87 -0.39 5.78 18.86
CA PRO A 87 -0.95 7.11 18.63
C PRO A 87 0.05 8.24 18.87
N VAL A 88 1.02 8.02 19.76
CA VAL A 88 2.00 9.06 20.12
C VAL A 88 3.09 9.21 19.07
N HIS A 89 3.50 8.12 18.43
CA HIS A 89 4.50 8.13 17.35
C HIS A 89 3.94 8.45 15.97
N MET A 90 2.62 8.44 15.84
CA MET A 90 1.96 8.94 14.63
C MET A 90 1.97 10.47 14.62
N TYR A 91 1.66 11.06 13.46
CA TYR A 91 1.54 12.52 13.37
C TYR A 91 0.50 13.12 14.32
N ASN A 92 -0.32 12.31 15.00
CA ASN A 92 -1.18 12.77 16.07
C ASN A 92 -0.42 13.45 17.22
N ALA A 93 0.78 12.98 17.54
CA ALA A 93 1.64 13.65 18.51
C ALA A 93 1.97 15.08 18.08
N VAL A 94 2.07 15.33 16.77
CA VAL A 94 2.41 16.63 16.20
C VAL A 94 1.19 17.50 15.97
N THR A 95 0.12 16.93 15.39
CA THR A 95 -1.06 17.70 14.98
C THR A 95 -2.12 17.83 16.07
N ASN A 96 -2.21 16.85 16.98
CA ASN A 96 -3.21 16.79 18.05
C ASN A 96 -2.60 16.93 19.45
N GLU A 97 -1.27 17.00 19.54
CA GLU A 97 -0.53 17.13 20.81
C GLU A 97 -0.79 15.96 21.79
N TRP A 98 -1.09 14.78 21.24
CA TRP A 98 -1.30 13.58 22.05
C TRP A 98 0.04 13.13 22.68
N LYS A 99 0.03 12.80 23.99
CA LYS A 99 1.26 12.53 24.73
C LYS A 99 1.30 11.16 25.40
N ASP A 100 0.20 10.67 25.93
CA ASP A 100 0.18 9.46 26.76
C ASP A 100 -1.01 8.58 26.37
N PHE A 101 -0.94 7.93 25.22
CA PHE A 101 -1.92 6.97 24.76
C PHE A 101 -1.31 5.58 24.70
N GLU A 102 -2.09 4.58 25.09
CA GLU A 102 -1.68 3.19 24.98
C GLU A 102 -1.50 2.77 23.52
N HIS A 103 -0.51 1.92 23.29
CA HIS A 103 -0.34 1.24 22.02
C HIS A 103 -1.59 0.42 21.69
N GLN A 104 -2.01 0.45 20.45
CA GLN A 104 -3.17 -0.26 19.96
C GLN A 104 -2.73 -1.40 19.04
N ILE A 105 -3.38 -2.54 19.16
CA ILE A 105 -3.26 -3.62 18.20
C ILE A 105 -4.37 -3.44 17.17
N THR A 106 -3.98 -3.41 15.90
CA THR A 106 -4.94 -3.30 14.81
C THR A 106 -5.81 -4.55 14.69
N PHE A 107 -7.03 -4.39 14.25
CA PHE A 107 -7.97 -5.48 14.06
C PHE A 107 -8.23 -5.76 12.59
N ASP A 108 -8.58 -6.99 12.28
CA ASP A 108 -9.01 -7.37 10.93
C ASP A 108 -10.49 -6.99 10.74
N VAL A 109 -10.75 -6.00 9.90
CA VAL A 109 -12.10 -5.52 9.59
C VAL A 109 -12.97 -6.57 8.87
N ARG A 110 -12.37 -7.64 8.36
CA ARG A 110 -13.07 -8.75 7.69
C ARG A 110 -13.71 -9.73 8.68
N GLN A 111 -13.29 -9.72 9.94
CA GLN A 111 -13.93 -10.51 11.01
C GLN A 111 -15.38 -10.05 11.22
N PRO A 112 -16.37 -10.95 11.38
CA PRO A 112 -17.78 -10.57 11.44
C PRO A 112 -18.12 -9.50 12.48
N LYS A 113 -17.48 -9.56 13.66
CA LYS A 113 -17.72 -8.59 14.74
C LYS A 113 -17.16 -7.21 14.42
N THR A 114 -15.91 -7.14 13.97
CA THR A 114 -15.25 -5.88 13.63
C THR A 114 -15.79 -5.32 12.33
N HIS A 115 -16.18 -6.16 11.37
CA HIS A 115 -16.88 -5.77 10.15
C HIS A 115 -18.18 -5.03 10.48
N LYS A 116 -19.06 -5.67 11.26
CA LYS A 116 -20.32 -5.04 11.70
C LYS A 116 -20.06 -3.68 12.36
N TYR A 117 -19.12 -3.65 13.32
CA TYR A 117 -18.76 -2.40 14.00
C TYR A 117 -18.29 -1.32 13.04
N SER A 118 -17.42 -1.67 12.08
CA SER A 118 -16.88 -0.71 11.11
C SER A 118 -17.96 -0.14 10.19
N MET A 119 -18.89 -0.99 9.73
CA MET A 119 -20.02 -0.53 8.91
C MET A 119 -20.97 0.36 9.70
N GLU A 120 -21.30 0.01 10.95
CA GLU A 120 -22.12 0.84 11.83
C GLU A 120 -21.46 2.19 12.14
N ARG A 121 -20.14 2.21 12.32
CA ARG A 121 -19.37 3.46 12.53
C ARG A 121 -19.39 4.36 11.30
N LEU A 122 -19.26 3.79 10.10
CA LEU A 122 -19.35 4.55 8.85
C LEU A 122 -20.74 5.17 8.69
N LYS A 123 -21.80 4.40 8.90
CA LYS A 123 -23.21 4.89 8.86
C LYS A 123 -23.41 6.05 9.82
N LYS A 124 -23.01 5.84 11.08
CA LYS A 124 -23.11 6.86 12.11
C LYS A 124 -22.34 8.14 11.75
N TYR A 125 -21.12 8.00 11.21
CA TYR A 125 -20.36 9.15 10.74
C TYR A 125 -21.10 9.92 9.64
N CYS A 126 -21.65 9.24 8.66
CA CYS A 126 -22.40 9.85 7.58
C CYS A 126 -23.66 10.60 8.09
N GLU A 127 -24.34 10.05 9.09
CA GLU A 127 -25.52 10.67 9.74
C GLU A 127 -25.14 11.93 10.54
N GLU A 128 -24.09 11.86 11.33
CA GLU A 128 -23.63 12.93 12.20
C GLU A 128 -22.99 14.10 11.41
N HIS A 129 -22.55 13.87 10.16
CA HIS A 129 -21.86 14.86 9.36
C HIS A 129 -22.55 15.09 8.00
N PRO A 130 -23.80 15.61 7.99
CA PRO A 130 -24.56 15.82 6.75
C PRO A 130 -23.89 16.83 5.81
N TYR A 131 -23.05 17.72 6.32
CA TYR A 131 -22.32 18.74 5.55
C TYR A 131 -21.10 18.18 4.80
N VAL A 132 -20.67 16.94 5.09
CA VAL A 132 -19.59 16.26 4.37
C VAL A 132 -20.15 15.69 3.07
N ASN A 133 -19.61 16.09 1.94
CA ASN A 133 -20.06 15.66 0.63
C ASN A 133 -19.27 14.47 0.09
N VAL A 134 -18.02 14.31 0.50
CA VAL A 134 -17.11 13.26 0.02
C VAL A 134 -16.48 12.52 1.20
N ILE A 135 -16.60 11.20 1.21
CA ILE A 135 -15.85 10.34 2.11
C ILE A 135 -14.59 9.86 1.38
N ARG A 136 -13.44 10.23 1.92
CA ARG A 136 -12.15 9.80 1.38
C ARG A 136 -11.58 8.65 2.19
N TYR A 137 -11.47 7.50 1.56
CA TYR A 137 -10.81 6.32 2.11
C TYR A 137 -9.31 6.41 1.84
N THR A 138 -8.49 6.36 2.88
CA THR A 138 -7.03 6.28 2.72
C THR A 138 -6.62 4.87 2.36
N THR A 139 -7.24 3.90 3.04
CA THR A 139 -7.11 2.47 2.75
C THR A 139 -8.42 1.79 3.16
N PHE A 140 -8.67 0.59 2.65
CA PHE A 140 -9.82 -0.18 3.13
C PHE A 140 -9.45 -1.02 4.34
N PHE A 141 -8.29 -1.67 4.35
CA PHE A 141 -7.81 -2.40 5.53
C PHE A 141 -6.30 -2.70 5.55
N HIS A 142 -5.50 -2.16 4.66
CA HIS A 142 -4.07 -2.35 4.84
C HIS A 142 -3.51 -1.43 5.93
N GLN A 143 -2.40 -1.83 6.50
CA GLN A 143 -1.83 -1.21 7.68
C GLN A 143 -0.61 -0.39 7.32
N PHE A 144 -0.38 0.69 8.04
CA PHE A 144 0.87 1.43 7.99
C PHE A 144 1.28 1.89 9.38
N THR A 145 2.55 2.17 9.55
CA THR A 145 3.09 2.75 10.77
C THR A 145 4.09 3.85 10.46
N LEU A 146 4.08 4.87 11.29
CA LEU A 146 4.91 6.06 11.17
C LEU A 146 5.59 6.33 12.50
N LEU A 147 6.91 6.48 12.49
CA LEU A 147 7.68 6.92 13.64
C LEU A 147 8.35 8.27 13.32
N PHE A 148 8.33 9.17 14.29
CA PHE A 148 9.02 10.44 14.21
C PHE A 148 10.18 10.48 15.21
N ASP A 149 11.25 11.21 14.87
CA ASP A 149 12.36 11.49 15.79
C ASP A 149 12.00 12.61 16.78
N GLU A 150 12.94 12.94 17.67
CA GLU A 150 12.75 13.97 18.70
C GLU A 150 12.51 15.38 18.10
N LEU A 151 12.93 15.60 16.86
CA LEU A 151 12.69 16.84 16.12
C LEU A 151 11.37 16.78 15.31
N LYS A 152 10.56 15.74 15.53
CA LYS A 152 9.29 15.51 14.86
C LYS A 152 9.42 15.35 13.33
N ARG A 153 10.55 14.84 12.87
CA ARG A 153 10.80 14.48 11.48
C ARG A 153 10.50 13.00 11.30
N GLU A 154 10.07 12.63 10.10
CA GLU A 154 9.84 11.24 9.74
C GLU A 154 11.14 10.44 9.91
N LYS A 155 11.11 9.44 10.77
CA LYS A 155 12.21 8.51 11.02
C LYS A 155 12.01 7.22 10.25
N TYR A 156 10.78 6.77 10.16
CA TYR A 156 10.44 5.47 9.62
C TYR A 156 8.97 5.41 9.19
N VAL A 157 8.74 4.87 8.00
CA VAL A 157 7.41 4.55 7.48
C VAL A 157 7.43 3.14 6.90
N ASP A 158 6.50 2.33 7.35
CA ASP A 158 6.24 1.03 6.74
C ASP A 158 4.78 0.86 6.37
N TRP A 159 4.57 0.22 5.25
CA TRP A 159 3.26 -0.13 4.73
C TRP A 159 3.14 -1.64 4.59
N TYR A 160 2.07 -2.17 5.14
CA TYR A 160 1.75 -3.59 5.09
C TYR A 160 0.50 -3.76 4.25
N GLY A 161 0.69 -4.20 3.02
CA GLY A 161 -0.40 -4.33 2.07
C GLY A 161 -1.36 -5.49 2.39
N TYR A 162 -2.34 -5.64 1.54
CA TYR A 162 -3.44 -6.58 1.74
C TYR A 162 -2.99 -8.03 1.88
N SER A 163 -1.93 -8.46 1.21
CA SER A 163 -1.41 -9.82 1.30
C SER A 163 -0.67 -10.09 2.61
N ALA A 164 -0.09 -9.06 3.23
CA ALA A 164 0.55 -9.18 4.53
C ALA A 164 -0.45 -9.02 5.68
N SER A 165 -1.56 -8.30 5.47
CA SER A 165 -2.60 -8.07 6.46
C SER A 165 -3.52 -9.28 6.58
N VAL A 166 -3.17 -10.24 7.42
CA VAL A 166 -3.87 -11.51 7.61
C VAL A 166 -4.36 -11.67 9.04
N SER A 167 -5.37 -12.50 9.22
CA SER A 167 -5.81 -13.02 10.51
C SER A 167 -6.19 -14.49 10.37
N PRO A 168 -6.20 -15.29 11.44
CA PRO A 168 -6.67 -16.67 11.38
C PRO A 168 -8.03 -16.81 10.69
N TYR A 169 -8.94 -15.87 10.95
CA TYR A 169 -10.27 -15.88 10.32
C TYR A 169 -10.17 -15.82 8.79
N ILE A 170 -9.42 -14.87 8.23
CA ILE A 170 -9.34 -14.72 6.77
C ILE A 170 -8.56 -15.86 6.12
N LEU A 171 -7.57 -16.41 6.82
CA LEU A 171 -6.84 -17.59 6.36
C LEU A 171 -7.76 -18.82 6.30
N GLU A 172 -8.66 -18.99 7.28
CA GLU A 172 -9.67 -20.04 7.25
C GLU A 172 -10.69 -19.85 6.11
N GLN A 173 -11.06 -18.61 5.79
CA GLN A 173 -11.93 -18.36 4.62
C GLN A 173 -11.21 -18.71 3.31
N PHE A 174 -9.92 -18.36 3.20
CA PHE A 174 -9.09 -18.77 2.07
C PHE A 174 -9.05 -20.31 1.93
N GLU A 175 -8.74 -21.05 3.01
CA GLU A 175 -8.71 -22.52 3.00
C GLU A 175 -10.04 -23.12 2.52
N LYS A 176 -11.18 -22.57 2.96
CA LYS A 176 -12.51 -23.02 2.56
C LYS A 176 -12.77 -22.78 1.07
N GLU A 177 -12.28 -21.67 0.53
CA GLU A 177 -12.50 -21.33 -0.88
C GLU A 177 -11.64 -22.16 -1.83
N VAL A 178 -10.34 -22.32 -1.50
CA VAL A 178 -9.40 -23.00 -2.39
C VAL A 178 -9.32 -24.50 -2.18
N GLY A 179 -9.79 -25.02 -1.04
CA GLY A 179 -9.84 -26.43 -0.73
C GLY A 179 -8.52 -27.05 -0.25
N TYR A 180 -7.54 -26.25 0.11
CA TYR A 180 -6.26 -26.68 0.71
C TYR A 180 -5.83 -25.76 1.84
N ARG A 181 -4.95 -26.31 2.72
CA ARG A 181 -4.45 -25.60 3.90
C ARG A 181 -3.52 -24.46 3.50
N PHE A 182 -3.70 -23.29 4.13
CA PHE A 182 -2.77 -22.20 4.04
C PHE A 182 -1.43 -22.55 4.71
N ARG A 183 -0.34 -22.10 4.09
CA ARG A 183 1.00 -22.19 4.67
C ARG A 183 1.63 -20.80 4.70
N PRO A 184 2.30 -20.41 5.81
CA PRO A 184 3.05 -19.15 5.88
C PRO A 184 4.01 -18.94 4.70
N GLU A 185 4.58 -20.03 4.22
CA GLU A 185 5.55 -20.02 3.11
C GLU A 185 4.97 -19.47 1.80
N PHE A 186 3.65 -19.48 1.62
CA PHE A 186 3.01 -18.86 0.45
C PHE A 186 3.26 -17.34 0.40
N ILE A 187 3.35 -16.68 1.57
CA ILE A 187 3.68 -15.27 1.70
C ILE A 187 5.20 -15.09 1.84
N ILE A 188 5.81 -15.85 2.72
CA ILE A 188 7.21 -15.69 3.13
C ILE A 188 8.18 -15.97 1.98
N ASP A 189 7.91 -17.00 1.15
CA ASP A 189 8.74 -17.34 -0.01
C ASP A 189 10.23 -17.34 0.33
N GLN A 190 10.64 -18.14 1.30
CA GLN A 190 12.03 -18.27 1.75
C GLN A 190 12.66 -16.95 2.27
N GLY A 191 11.84 -15.98 2.65
CA GLY A 191 12.28 -14.63 3.04
C GLY A 191 12.37 -13.62 1.90
N TYR A 192 12.01 -14.03 0.67
CA TYR A 192 11.94 -13.10 -0.47
C TYR A 192 10.60 -12.36 -0.57
N TYR A 193 9.57 -12.81 0.18
CA TYR A 193 8.26 -12.20 0.21
C TYR A 193 7.67 -11.95 -1.20
N ASN A 194 7.88 -12.92 -2.10
CA ASN A 194 7.39 -12.85 -3.49
C ASN A 194 7.73 -11.51 -4.19
N ASN A 195 8.94 -11.03 -4.00
CA ASN A 195 9.36 -9.77 -4.61
C ASN A 195 9.29 -9.84 -6.16
N GLN A 196 9.37 -8.68 -6.81
CA GLN A 196 9.16 -8.55 -8.25
C GLN A 196 10.13 -9.37 -9.13
N TYR A 197 11.24 -9.87 -8.59
CA TYR A 197 12.22 -10.69 -9.32
C TYR A 197 11.96 -12.19 -9.16
N ARG A 198 10.94 -12.55 -8.40
CA ARG A 198 10.56 -13.94 -8.17
C ARG A 198 9.36 -14.32 -9.03
N VAL A 199 9.36 -15.55 -9.54
CA VAL A 199 8.17 -16.14 -10.14
C VAL A 199 7.24 -16.55 -9.00
N PRO A 200 6.03 -15.97 -8.88
CA PRO A 200 5.14 -16.31 -7.79
C PRO A 200 4.65 -17.77 -7.91
N SER A 201 4.49 -18.44 -6.78
CA SER A 201 3.87 -19.76 -6.74
C SER A 201 2.37 -19.67 -7.07
N LYS A 202 1.79 -20.81 -7.47
CA LYS A 202 0.35 -20.92 -7.71
C LYS A 202 -0.43 -20.57 -6.44
N GLU A 203 0.00 -21.06 -5.31
CA GLU A 203 -0.64 -20.85 -4.02
C GLU A 203 -0.64 -19.38 -3.62
N PHE A 204 0.45 -18.67 -3.89
CA PHE A 204 0.51 -17.22 -3.68
C PHE A 204 -0.43 -16.47 -4.63
N LEU A 205 -0.50 -16.87 -5.90
CA LEU A 205 -1.44 -16.27 -6.86
C LEU A 205 -2.90 -16.51 -6.47
N ASP A 206 -3.22 -17.71 -5.98
CA ASP A 206 -4.56 -18.03 -5.46
C ASP A 206 -4.88 -17.15 -4.25
N PHE A 207 -3.93 -16.98 -3.33
CA PHE A 207 -4.09 -16.11 -2.17
C PHE A 207 -4.25 -14.64 -2.58
N GLN A 208 -3.49 -14.15 -3.53
CA GLN A 208 -3.63 -12.80 -4.10
C GLN A 208 -5.00 -12.59 -4.73
N ALA A 209 -5.48 -13.57 -5.51
CA ALA A 209 -6.80 -13.49 -6.12
C ALA A 209 -7.92 -13.48 -5.08
N PHE A 210 -7.81 -14.30 -4.05
CA PHE A 210 -8.73 -14.29 -2.91
C PHE A 210 -8.74 -12.92 -2.21
N GLN A 211 -7.58 -12.40 -1.86
CA GLN A 211 -7.45 -11.10 -1.18
C GLN A 211 -8.06 -9.97 -2.02
N ARG A 212 -7.81 -9.93 -3.32
CA ARG A 212 -8.41 -8.90 -4.20
C ARG A 212 -9.94 -8.93 -4.15
N ARG A 213 -10.55 -10.12 -4.20
CA ARG A 213 -12.01 -10.24 -4.11
C ARG A 213 -12.57 -9.79 -2.77
N GLU A 214 -11.90 -10.17 -1.67
CA GLU A 214 -12.31 -9.76 -0.32
C GLU A 214 -12.17 -8.26 -0.10
N VAL A 215 -11.07 -7.64 -0.60
CA VAL A 215 -10.91 -6.18 -0.57
C VAL A 215 -12.00 -5.49 -1.39
N ALA A 216 -12.23 -5.93 -2.61
CA ALA A 216 -13.22 -5.32 -3.48
C ALA A 216 -14.65 -5.43 -2.91
N LYS A 217 -14.97 -6.57 -2.30
CA LYS A 217 -16.25 -6.78 -1.61
C LYS A 217 -16.44 -5.83 -0.43
N LEU A 218 -15.43 -5.73 0.44
CA LEU A 218 -15.44 -4.81 1.58
C LEU A 218 -15.54 -3.35 1.11
N ALA A 219 -14.72 -2.98 0.14
CA ALA A 219 -14.69 -1.63 -0.41
C ALA A 219 -16.04 -1.26 -1.03
N LYS A 220 -16.64 -2.19 -1.80
CA LYS A 220 -17.98 -1.98 -2.38
C LYS A 220 -19.04 -1.72 -1.31
N GLU A 221 -19.06 -2.51 -0.23
CA GLU A 221 -20.02 -2.31 0.86
C GLU A 221 -19.87 -0.93 1.51
N MET A 222 -18.64 -0.49 1.75
CA MET A 222 -18.36 0.83 2.32
C MET A 222 -18.78 1.95 1.35
N VAL A 223 -18.54 1.78 0.06
CA VAL A 223 -18.95 2.74 -0.98
C VAL A 223 -20.48 2.77 -1.10
N ASP A 224 -21.14 1.62 -1.11
CA ASP A 224 -22.61 1.56 -1.15
C ASP A 224 -23.25 2.29 0.05
N ILE A 225 -22.72 2.08 1.26
CA ILE A 225 -23.13 2.82 2.45
C ILE A 225 -22.94 4.33 2.25
N THR A 226 -21.79 4.75 1.72
CA THR A 226 -21.51 6.16 1.46
C THR A 226 -22.55 6.77 0.51
N HIS A 227 -22.89 6.07 -0.55
CA HIS A 227 -23.89 6.47 -1.52
C HIS A 227 -25.32 6.49 -0.95
N GLU A 228 -25.66 5.57 -0.04
CA GLU A 228 -26.97 5.58 0.67
C GLU A 228 -27.22 6.93 1.41
N TYR A 229 -26.16 7.57 1.87
CA TYR A 229 -26.21 8.90 2.52
C TYR A 229 -26.02 10.07 1.55
N GLY A 230 -26.04 9.83 0.23
CA GLY A 230 -25.93 10.87 -0.79
C GLY A 230 -24.54 11.51 -0.88
N LYS A 231 -23.51 10.82 -0.43
CA LYS A 231 -22.12 11.27 -0.43
C LYS A 231 -21.31 10.56 -1.51
N GLU A 232 -20.29 11.23 -2.04
CA GLU A 232 -19.32 10.60 -2.95
C GLU A 232 -18.28 9.81 -2.18
N ALA A 233 -17.82 8.72 -2.77
CA ALA A 233 -16.74 7.88 -2.26
C ALA A 233 -15.47 8.08 -3.07
N MET A 234 -14.40 8.49 -2.42
CA MET A 234 -13.09 8.71 -3.03
C MET A 234 -12.04 7.82 -2.37
N MET A 235 -11.14 7.25 -3.14
CA MET A 235 -10.00 6.49 -2.62
C MET A 235 -8.70 7.26 -2.78
N PHE A 236 -7.90 7.34 -1.72
CA PHE A 236 -6.54 7.84 -1.75
C PHE A 236 -5.56 6.71 -2.10
N LEU A 237 -4.79 6.90 -3.15
CA LEU A 237 -3.87 5.89 -3.67
C LEU A 237 -2.44 5.98 -3.11
N GLY A 238 -2.19 6.99 -2.26
CA GLY A 238 -0.86 7.26 -1.77
C GLY A 238 0.09 7.85 -2.81
N ASP A 239 1.36 7.94 -2.48
CA ASP A 239 2.38 8.56 -3.31
C ASP A 239 2.98 7.54 -4.31
N HIS A 240 3.86 6.70 -3.78
CA HIS A 240 4.49 5.62 -4.56
C HIS A 240 3.73 4.29 -4.45
N TRP A 241 2.58 4.31 -3.79
CA TRP A 241 1.75 3.14 -3.48
C TRP A 241 0.68 2.86 -4.52
N ILE A 242 0.62 3.67 -5.57
CA ILE A 242 -0.21 3.41 -6.74
C ILE A 242 0.17 2.02 -7.28
N GLY A 243 -0.78 1.11 -7.22
CA GLY A 243 -0.57 -0.29 -7.56
C GLY A 243 -0.53 -1.25 -6.38
N THR A 244 -0.65 -0.78 -5.13
CA THR A 244 -0.88 -1.65 -3.97
C THR A 244 -2.35 -1.99 -3.78
N GLU A 245 -3.22 -1.25 -4.43
CA GLU A 245 -4.67 -1.42 -4.38
C GLU A 245 -5.17 -2.42 -5.43
N PRO A 246 -6.37 -3.00 -5.27
CA PRO A 246 -6.90 -4.00 -6.17
C PRO A 246 -7.45 -3.37 -7.48
N PHE A 247 -6.56 -2.86 -8.33
CA PHE A 247 -6.94 -2.19 -9.58
C PHE A 247 -7.35 -3.11 -10.73
N MET A 248 -7.15 -4.42 -10.61
CA MET A 248 -7.57 -5.39 -11.61
C MET A 248 -9.07 -5.25 -11.91
N LYS A 249 -9.63 -6.20 -12.61
CA LYS A 249 -11.07 -6.24 -12.93
C LYS A 249 -12.01 -6.00 -11.74
N GLU A 250 -11.56 -6.34 -10.54
CA GLU A 250 -12.31 -6.12 -9.30
C GLU A 250 -12.49 -4.64 -8.96
N PHE A 251 -11.56 -3.77 -9.37
CA PHE A 251 -11.64 -2.33 -9.08
C PHE A 251 -12.91 -1.69 -9.63
N ALA A 252 -13.28 -1.99 -10.86
CA ALA A 252 -14.49 -1.46 -11.49
C ALA A 252 -15.78 -1.85 -10.75
N THR A 253 -15.76 -2.95 -9.97
CA THR A 253 -16.93 -3.41 -9.21
C THR A 253 -17.15 -2.63 -7.92
N ILE A 254 -16.16 -1.88 -7.43
CA ILE A 254 -16.25 -1.14 -6.18
C ILE A 254 -17.21 0.05 -6.29
N GLY A 255 -17.24 0.72 -7.44
CA GLY A 255 -18.15 1.84 -7.68
C GLY A 255 -17.66 3.16 -7.08
N LEU A 256 -16.36 3.36 -6.91
CA LEU A 256 -15.78 4.63 -6.48
C LEU A 256 -16.14 5.76 -7.44
N ASP A 257 -16.44 6.93 -6.88
CA ASP A 257 -16.66 8.15 -7.67
C ASP A 257 -15.34 8.77 -8.13
N ALA A 258 -14.32 8.68 -7.30
CA ALA A 258 -13.04 9.32 -7.57
C ALA A 258 -11.86 8.57 -6.96
N VAL A 259 -10.70 8.84 -7.53
CA VAL A 259 -9.40 8.49 -6.94
C VAL A 259 -8.56 9.74 -6.78
N VAL A 260 -7.76 9.78 -5.72
CA VAL A 260 -6.81 10.85 -5.44
C VAL A 260 -5.44 10.26 -5.13
N GLY A 261 -4.39 10.85 -5.67
CA GLY A 261 -3.03 10.47 -5.35
C GLY A 261 -2.11 11.67 -5.24
N SER A 262 -0.95 11.49 -4.65
CA SER A 262 0.05 12.54 -4.58
C SER A 262 0.70 12.77 -5.94
N VAL A 263 0.82 14.03 -6.32
CA VAL A 263 1.42 14.47 -7.58
C VAL A 263 2.77 15.10 -7.27
N GLY A 264 3.78 14.25 -7.14
CA GLY A 264 5.17 14.70 -6.93
C GLY A 264 5.97 14.82 -8.22
N ASN A 265 5.51 14.21 -9.31
CA ASN A 265 6.19 14.19 -10.60
C ASN A 265 5.25 13.80 -11.74
N GLY A 266 5.77 13.75 -12.96
CA GLY A 266 4.98 13.39 -14.14
C GLY A 266 4.52 11.93 -14.13
N SER A 267 5.29 11.01 -13.59
CA SER A 267 4.92 9.60 -13.55
C SER A 267 3.73 9.35 -12.60
N THR A 268 3.72 9.93 -11.42
CA THR A 268 2.57 9.79 -10.50
C THR A 268 1.31 10.42 -11.08
N LEU A 269 1.40 11.57 -11.70
CA LEU A 269 0.27 12.21 -12.39
C LEU A 269 -0.28 11.32 -13.51
N ARG A 270 0.60 10.76 -14.34
CA ARG A 270 0.21 9.88 -15.45
C ARG A 270 -0.49 8.61 -14.98
N LEU A 271 0.02 7.99 -13.93
CA LEU A 271 -0.59 6.79 -13.34
C LEU A 271 -2.00 7.07 -12.80
N ILE A 272 -2.20 8.23 -12.16
CA ILE A 272 -3.53 8.64 -11.67
C ILE A 272 -4.46 8.94 -12.85
N SER A 273 -4.01 9.72 -13.81
CA SER A 273 -4.84 10.14 -14.95
C SER A 273 -5.25 9.01 -15.87
N ASP A 274 -4.58 7.86 -15.81
CA ASP A 274 -4.89 6.67 -16.61
C ASP A 274 -5.89 5.72 -15.93
N ILE A 275 -6.30 6.00 -14.71
CA ILE A 275 -7.28 5.17 -14.01
C ILE A 275 -8.66 5.37 -14.62
N GLU A 276 -9.26 4.27 -15.04
CA GLU A 276 -10.60 4.21 -15.60
C GLU A 276 -11.64 3.78 -14.54
N GLY A 277 -12.91 3.93 -14.87
CA GLY A 277 -14.01 3.47 -14.03
C GLY A 277 -14.36 4.38 -12.84
N VAL A 278 -13.85 5.61 -12.82
CA VAL A 278 -14.19 6.67 -11.87
C VAL A 278 -14.75 7.89 -12.59
N LYS A 279 -15.53 8.72 -11.90
CA LYS A 279 -16.11 9.95 -12.47
C LYS A 279 -15.04 11.03 -12.67
N TYR A 280 -14.07 11.12 -11.75
CA TYR A 280 -12.97 12.08 -11.83
C TYR A 280 -11.72 11.60 -11.09
N THR A 281 -10.60 12.17 -11.49
CA THR A 281 -9.29 11.93 -10.86
C THR A 281 -8.80 13.20 -10.19
N GLU A 282 -8.14 13.06 -9.04
CA GLU A 282 -7.63 14.19 -8.27
C GLU A 282 -6.14 14.00 -7.95
N GLY A 283 -5.36 15.07 -8.15
CA GLY A 283 -3.97 15.14 -7.73
C GLY A 283 -3.82 15.92 -6.44
N ARG A 284 -3.28 15.31 -5.42
CA ARG A 284 -2.83 16.00 -4.23
C ARG A 284 -1.46 16.59 -4.50
N PHE A 285 -1.44 17.86 -4.80
CA PHE A 285 -0.21 18.62 -4.97
C PHE A 285 0.38 18.93 -3.60
N LEU A 286 1.63 18.57 -3.38
CA LEU A 286 2.36 18.94 -2.18
C LEU A 286 3.87 18.77 -2.34
N PRO A 287 4.63 19.50 -1.52
CA PRO A 287 5.74 18.90 -0.80
C PRO A 287 5.20 17.87 0.19
N TYR A 288 6.06 17.06 0.71
CA TYR A 288 5.70 16.07 1.72
C TYR A 288 5.06 16.79 2.91
N PHE A 289 3.87 16.41 3.33
CA PHE A 289 2.99 17.17 4.23
C PHE A 289 3.24 16.91 5.72
N PHE A 290 4.30 16.22 6.05
CA PHE A 290 4.70 15.93 7.42
C PHE A 290 5.60 17.02 8.02
N PRO A 291 5.88 16.95 9.33
CA PRO A 291 6.75 17.92 9.99
C PRO A 291 8.19 17.97 9.47
N ASP A 292 8.62 16.97 8.71
CA ASP A 292 9.90 16.96 8.03
C ASP A 292 10.01 18.02 6.92
N THR A 293 8.89 18.43 6.34
CA THR A 293 8.82 19.57 5.41
C THR A 293 8.41 20.86 6.13
N PHE A 294 7.35 20.79 6.98
CA PHE A 294 6.77 21.95 7.66
C PHE A 294 7.34 22.12 9.08
N HIS A 295 8.56 22.60 9.17
CA HIS A 295 9.25 22.90 10.43
C HIS A 295 10.05 24.20 10.31
N GLU A 296 10.51 24.76 11.43
CA GLU A 296 11.39 25.93 11.42
C GLU A 296 12.67 25.64 10.60
N GLY A 297 12.93 26.50 9.62
CA GLY A 297 14.04 26.33 8.66
C GLY A 297 13.76 25.41 7.47
N GLY A 298 12.56 24.82 7.39
CA GLY A 298 12.10 24.09 6.20
C GLY A 298 11.71 25.05 5.06
N ASP A 299 11.75 24.55 3.82
CA ASP A 299 11.38 25.33 2.63
C ASP A 299 10.31 24.59 1.80
N PRO A 300 9.05 24.58 2.26
CA PRO A 300 7.96 23.93 1.57
C PRO A 300 7.65 24.55 0.19
N VAL A 301 7.99 25.83 0.01
CA VAL A 301 7.79 26.50 -1.29
C VAL A 301 8.73 25.95 -2.35
N LYS A 302 10.00 25.72 -1.98
CA LYS A 302 10.99 25.13 -2.89
C LYS A 302 10.57 23.72 -3.32
N GLU A 303 10.20 22.88 -2.37
CA GLU A 303 9.74 21.53 -2.66
C GLU A 303 8.48 21.54 -3.55
N ALA A 304 7.54 22.41 -3.26
CA ALA A 304 6.34 22.59 -4.07
C ALA A 304 6.66 23.00 -5.51
N LYS A 305 7.60 23.91 -5.71
CA LYS A 305 8.06 24.33 -7.04
C LYS A 305 8.70 23.17 -7.81
N GLU A 306 9.55 22.41 -7.18
CA GLU A 306 10.22 21.24 -7.80
C GLU A 306 9.18 20.20 -8.22
N ASN A 307 8.22 19.91 -7.37
CA ASN A 307 7.11 18.98 -7.67
C ASN A 307 6.28 19.48 -8.85
N TRP A 308 5.85 20.74 -8.82
CA TRP A 308 4.97 21.29 -9.84
C TRP A 308 5.61 21.38 -11.22
N ILE A 309 6.85 21.84 -11.31
CA ILE A 309 7.60 21.90 -12.57
C ILE A 309 7.66 20.54 -13.24
N THR A 310 7.85 19.49 -12.48
CA THR A 310 7.93 18.12 -12.99
C THR A 310 6.55 17.58 -13.38
N ALA A 311 5.56 17.78 -12.52
CA ALA A 311 4.22 17.23 -12.73
C ALA A 311 3.46 17.91 -13.88
N ARG A 312 3.51 19.23 -14.01
CA ARG A 312 2.65 19.99 -14.93
C ARG A 312 2.82 19.60 -16.40
N ARG A 313 4.01 19.16 -16.81
CA ARG A 313 4.26 18.72 -18.20
C ARG A 313 3.44 17.50 -18.58
N ALA A 314 3.11 16.64 -17.62
CA ALA A 314 2.28 15.47 -17.86
C ALA A 314 0.80 15.84 -18.08
N ILE A 315 0.33 16.95 -17.49
CA ILE A 315 -1.04 17.45 -17.64
C ILE A 315 -1.37 17.72 -19.11
N LEU A 316 -0.42 18.26 -19.88
CA LEU A 316 -0.60 18.57 -21.29
C LEU A 316 -0.85 17.34 -22.17
N ARG A 317 -0.60 16.14 -21.67
CA ARG A 317 -0.83 14.89 -22.39
C ARG A 317 -2.11 14.19 -21.98
N LYS A 318 -2.35 14.09 -20.69
CA LYS A 318 -3.59 13.56 -20.13
C LYS A 318 -3.84 14.25 -18.78
N PRO A 319 -4.79 15.17 -18.71
CA PRO A 319 -5.06 15.89 -17.47
C PRO A 319 -5.70 14.98 -16.43
N ILE A 320 -5.45 15.31 -15.15
CA ILE A 320 -6.34 14.94 -14.06
C ILE A 320 -7.45 16.00 -13.96
N ASP A 321 -8.57 15.67 -13.30
CA ASP A 321 -9.73 16.58 -13.28
C ASP A 321 -9.63 17.64 -12.20
N ARG A 322 -8.93 17.34 -11.10
CA ARG A 322 -8.77 18.25 -9.95
C ARG A 322 -7.34 18.23 -9.43
N ILE A 323 -6.89 19.38 -8.90
CA ILE A 323 -5.64 19.50 -8.17
C ILE A 323 -5.83 20.41 -6.97
N GLY A 324 -5.12 20.11 -5.88
CA GLY A 324 -5.11 20.93 -4.69
C GLY A 324 -4.11 20.44 -3.66
N TYR A 325 -3.91 21.21 -2.62
CA TYR A 325 -3.14 20.76 -1.46
C TYR A 325 -3.99 19.84 -0.58
N GLY A 326 -3.44 18.72 -0.18
CA GLY A 326 -4.09 17.76 0.70
C GLY A 326 -3.12 17.20 1.73
N GLY A 327 -3.09 17.81 2.90
CA GLY A 327 -2.23 17.39 4.01
C GLY A 327 -2.77 17.94 5.34
N TYR A 328 -1.89 18.09 6.31
CA TYR A 328 -2.24 18.68 7.60
C TYR A 328 -2.29 20.21 7.48
N LEU A 329 -3.48 20.75 7.25
CA LEU A 329 -3.68 22.18 7.03
C LEU A 329 -3.14 23.02 8.18
N LYS A 330 -3.21 22.52 9.43
CA LYS A 330 -2.67 23.21 10.60
C LYS A 330 -1.17 23.52 10.46
N LEU A 331 -0.39 22.62 9.86
CA LEU A 331 1.05 22.80 9.68
C LEU A 331 1.39 23.90 8.66
N THR A 332 0.49 24.19 7.73
CA THR A 332 0.72 25.20 6.69
C THR A 332 0.45 26.62 7.16
N LEU A 333 -0.19 26.80 8.32
CA LEU A 333 -0.55 28.13 8.83
C LEU A 333 0.67 29.00 9.14
N ASP A 334 1.78 28.37 9.48
CA ASP A 334 3.05 29.05 9.75
C ASP A 334 3.88 29.31 8.47
N PHE A 335 3.33 28.93 7.30
CA PHE A 335 3.99 29.08 5.99
C PHE A 335 3.08 29.79 4.97
N PRO A 336 2.75 31.05 5.15
CA PRO A 336 1.81 31.78 4.27
C PRO A 336 2.28 31.81 2.81
N GLU A 337 3.58 31.94 2.57
CA GLU A 337 4.15 31.92 1.21
C GLU A 337 3.91 30.58 0.47
N PHE A 338 3.82 29.48 1.21
CA PHE A 338 3.44 28.20 0.65
C PHE A 338 1.98 28.20 0.21
N LEU A 339 1.08 28.76 1.01
CA LEU A 339 -0.34 28.87 0.67
C LEU A 339 -0.55 29.75 -0.57
N ASP A 340 0.14 30.87 -0.65
CA ASP A 340 0.12 31.77 -1.83
C ASP A 340 0.63 31.03 -3.08
N TYR A 341 1.66 30.21 -2.93
CA TYR A 341 2.16 29.41 -4.04
C TYR A 341 1.15 28.32 -4.47
N VAL A 342 0.51 27.64 -3.52
CA VAL A 342 -0.56 26.66 -3.83
C VAL A 342 -1.72 27.33 -4.57
N GLU A 343 -2.14 28.54 -4.17
CA GLU A 343 -3.16 29.29 -4.87
C GLU A 343 -2.74 29.58 -6.32
N SER A 344 -1.49 30.00 -6.52
CA SER A 344 -0.96 30.26 -7.87
C SER A 344 -0.97 29.00 -8.75
N VAL A 345 -0.59 27.84 -8.19
CA VAL A 345 -0.64 26.54 -8.88
C VAL A 345 -2.08 26.16 -9.24
N CYS A 346 -3.01 26.33 -8.32
CA CYS A 346 -4.43 26.05 -8.59
C CYS A 346 -5.01 26.94 -9.70
N ASN A 347 -4.61 28.21 -9.76
CA ASN A 347 -5.01 29.13 -10.82
C ASN A 347 -4.37 28.73 -12.18
N GLU A 348 -3.08 28.45 -12.22
CA GLU A 348 -2.39 27.94 -13.42
C GLU A 348 -3.04 26.63 -13.91
N PHE A 349 -3.32 25.69 -12.99
CA PHE A 349 -3.95 24.42 -13.34
C PHE A 349 -5.35 24.62 -13.95
N ARG A 350 -6.15 25.50 -13.35
CA ARG A 350 -7.51 25.81 -13.85
C ARG A 350 -7.46 26.35 -15.27
N GLU A 351 -6.55 27.29 -15.54
CA GLU A 351 -6.34 27.83 -16.87
C GLU A 351 -5.90 26.76 -17.87
N LEU A 352 -4.92 25.94 -17.51
CA LEU A 352 -4.45 24.84 -18.36
C LEU A 352 -5.58 23.83 -18.63
N TYR A 353 -6.29 23.42 -17.58
CA TYR A 353 -7.37 22.42 -17.68
C TYR A 353 -8.50 22.90 -18.60
N GLU A 354 -8.96 24.14 -18.43
CA GLU A 354 -10.03 24.70 -19.27
C GLU A 354 -9.64 24.78 -20.75
N ASN A 355 -8.37 25.01 -21.04
CA ASN A 355 -7.86 25.07 -22.40
C ASN A 355 -7.64 23.70 -23.05
N ILE A 356 -7.31 22.67 -22.28
CA ILE A 356 -6.91 21.35 -22.83
C ILE A 356 -7.99 20.28 -22.73
N ARG A 357 -8.93 20.36 -21.78
CA ARG A 357 -9.92 19.30 -21.50
C ARG A 357 -10.79 18.88 -22.69
N GLN A 358 -10.97 19.77 -23.66
CA GLN A 358 -11.77 19.53 -24.86
C GLN A 358 -10.89 19.31 -26.13
N THR A 359 -9.59 19.19 -25.94
CA THR A 359 -8.65 19.01 -27.05
C THR A 359 -8.02 17.63 -26.97
N THR A 360 -7.69 17.07 -28.14
CA THR A 360 -6.88 15.87 -28.23
C THR A 360 -5.45 16.30 -28.58
N PRO A 361 -4.46 16.05 -27.72
CA PRO A 361 -3.08 16.38 -28.02
C PRO A 361 -2.61 15.66 -29.29
N TYR A 362 -1.89 16.37 -30.15
CA TYR A 362 -1.24 15.72 -31.28
C TYR A 362 -0.17 14.74 -30.77
N CYS A 363 -0.24 13.51 -31.27
CA CYS A 363 0.69 12.44 -30.91
C CYS A 363 1.37 11.88 -32.15
N VAL A 364 2.68 11.71 -32.08
CA VAL A 364 3.48 11.13 -33.17
C VAL A 364 3.32 9.62 -33.21
N LYS A 365 3.24 8.99 -32.04
CA LYS A 365 3.12 7.56 -31.87
C LYS A 365 2.26 7.24 -30.65
N LYS A 366 1.59 6.08 -30.71
CA LYS A 366 0.90 5.46 -29.58
C LYS A 366 1.83 4.43 -28.92
N VAL A 367 2.11 4.63 -27.66
CA VAL A 367 3.05 3.81 -26.88
C VAL A 367 2.29 3.11 -25.75
N ALA A 368 2.39 1.80 -25.67
CA ALA A 368 1.95 1.06 -24.49
C ALA A 368 3.15 0.75 -23.60
N VAL A 369 3.07 1.16 -22.34
CA VAL A 369 3.99 0.70 -21.30
C VAL A 369 3.35 -0.50 -20.62
N LEU A 370 4.03 -1.64 -20.64
CA LEU A 370 3.54 -2.84 -19.98
C LEU A 370 3.67 -2.68 -18.47
N ASN A 371 2.53 -2.68 -17.83
CA ASN A 371 2.41 -2.50 -16.40
C ASN A 371 1.98 -3.82 -15.75
N SER A 372 2.88 -4.46 -15.04
CA SER A 372 2.55 -5.65 -14.25
C SER A 372 1.87 -5.27 -12.93
N TRP A 373 0.73 -4.58 -13.00
CA TRP A 373 -0.02 -4.13 -11.83
C TRP A 373 -0.18 -5.20 -10.76
N GLY A 374 -0.51 -6.42 -11.14
CA GLY A 374 -0.63 -7.54 -10.20
C GLY A 374 0.68 -7.84 -9.49
N LYS A 375 1.78 -7.89 -10.22
CA LYS A 375 3.10 -8.21 -9.66
C LYS A 375 3.70 -7.07 -8.85
N ILE A 376 3.56 -5.83 -9.31
CA ILE A 376 3.97 -4.64 -8.55
C ILE A 376 3.18 -4.55 -7.25
N ARG A 377 1.89 -4.83 -7.29
CA ARG A 377 1.04 -4.86 -6.10
C ARG A 377 1.40 -5.99 -5.16
N SER A 378 1.67 -7.17 -5.69
CA SER A 378 2.14 -8.28 -4.87
C SER A 378 3.37 -7.87 -4.08
N TRP A 379 4.30 -7.20 -4.73
CA TRP A 379 5.51 -6.72 -4.11
C TRP A 379 5.22 -5.58 -3.11
N GLY A 380 4.42 -4.59 -3.48
CA GLY A 380 3.99 -3.50 -2.58
C GLY A 380 3.03 -3.94 -1.48
N CYS A 381 2.42 -5.12 -1.59
CA CYS A 381 1.55 -5.71 -0.58
C CYS A 381 2.29 -6.45 0.53
N HIS A 382 3.60 -6.55 0.47
CA HIS A 382 4.42 -7.18 1.50
C HIS A 382 5.06 -6.13 2.41
N MET A 383 5.73 -6.61 3.44
CA MET A 383 6.50 -5.78 4.35
C MET A 383 7.74 -5.22 3.66
N VAL A 384 7.53 -4.24 2.81
CA VAL A 384 8.61 -3.58 2.08
C VAL A 384 8.79 -2.19 2.63
N HIS A 385 9.99 -1.88 3.05
CA HIS A 385 10.35 -0.54 3.49
C HIS A 385 10.20 0.46 2.35
N HIS A 386 9.63 1.63 2.63
CA HIS A 386 9.32 2.67 1.68
C HIS A 386 10.50 3.03 0.74
N ALA A 387 11.68 3.25 1.31
CA ALA A 387 12.88 3.56 0.54
C ALA A 387 13.33 2.42 -0.40
N LEU A 388 13.08 1.18 -0.02
CA LEU A 388 13.40 0.02 -0.83
C LEU A 388 12.45 -0.11 -2.02
N TYR A 389 11.17 0.15 -1.80
CA TYR A 389 10.16 0.19 -2.85
C TYR A 389 10.55 1.17 -3.96
N GLN A 390 10.88 2.40 -3.63
CA GLN A 390 11.30 3.42 -4.59
C GLN A 390 12.50 2.99 -5.43
N LYS A 391 13.51 2.42 -4.80
CA LYS A 391 14.72 1.95 -5.51
C LYS A 391 14.44 0.84 -6.52
N GLN A 392 13.53 -0.06 -6.19
CA GLN A 392 13.22 -1.20 -7.05
C GLN A 392 12.35 -0.83 -8.26
N ASN A 393 11.56 0.23 -8.16
CA ASN A 393 10.72 0.72 -9.26
C ASN A 393 11.37 1.87 -10.05
N TYR A 394 12.63 2.17 -9.80
CA TYR A 394 13.30 3.34 -10.37
C TYR A 394 13.27 3.38 -11.89
N SER A 395 13.57 2.27 -12.56
CA SER A 395 13.59 2.21 -14.04
C SER A 395 12.19 2.39 -14.63
N TYR A 396 11.17 1.78 -14.02
CA TYR A 396 9.78 1.92 -14.46
C TYR A 396 9.29 3.37 -14.31
N ALA A 397 9.48 3.96 -13.16
CA ALA A 397 9.14 5.37 -12.93
C ALA A 397 9.92 6.31 -13.88
N GLY A 398 11.20 6.03 -14.13
CA GLY A 398 12.02 6.77 -15.06
C GLY A 398 11.52 6.71 -16.51
N ILE A 399 11.03 5.57 -16.96
CA ILE A 399 10.41 5.42 -18.29
C ILE A 399 9.15 6.28 -18.40
N ILE A 400 8.25 6.18 -17.41
CA ILE A 400 7.02 6.97 -17.40
C ILE A 400 7.33 8.46 -17.36
N GLU A 401 8.30 8.85 -16.53
CA GLU A 401 8.73 10.25 -16.42
C GLU A 401 9.29 10.77 -17.73
N ALA A 402 10.13 10.02 -18.41
CA ALA A 402 10.68 10.39 -19.73
C ALA A 402 9.58 10.55 -20.80
N LEU A 403 8.56 9.73 -20.77
CA LEU A 403 7.44 9.77 -21.71
C LEU A 403 6.41 10.87 -21.37
N SER A 404 6.34 11.33 -20.13
CA SER A 404 5.27 12.23 -19.64
C SER A 404 5.19 13.55 -20.37
N GLY A 405 6.33 14.10 -20.86
CA GLY A 405 6.37 15.34 -21.64
C GLY A 405 6.56 15.13 -23.16
N ALA A 406 6.70 13.89 -23.60
CA ALA A 406 6.95 13.58 -25.00
C ALA A 406 5.66 13.61 -25.85
N PRO A 407 5.76 13.83 -27.18
CA PRO A 407 4.60 13.88 -28.06
C PRO A 407 4.07 12.48 -28.40
N PHE A 408 3.90 11.65 -27.40
CA PHE A 408 3.36 10.30 -27.52
C PHE A 408 2.05 10.18 -26.75
N GLU A 409 1.13 9.41 -27.31
CA GLU A 409 0.00 8.90 -26.54
C GLU A 409 0.49 7.67 -25.76
N VAL A 410 0.50 7.77 -24.43
CA VAL A 410 1.00 6.71 -23.54
C VAL A 410 -0.18 6.07 -22.82
N SER A 411 -0.33 4.77 -22.96
CA SER A 411 -1.27 3.94 -22.20
C SER A 411 -0.52 2.89 -21.38
N PHE A 412 -1.20 2.37 -20.35
CA PHE A 412 -0.66 1.32 -19.49
C PHE A 412 -1.49 0.06 -19.69
N LEU A 413 -0.84 -1.03 -20.07
CA LEU A 413 -1.49 -2.33 -20.27
C LEU A 413 -0.81 -3.38 -19.41
N SER A 414 -1.60 -4.23 -18.76
CA SER A 414 -1.07 -5.43 -18.11
C SER A 414 -1.02 -6.60 -19.11
N PHE A 415 -0.25 -7.63 -18.79
CA PHE A 415 -0.28 -8.88 -19.56
C PHE A 415 -1.67 -9.53 -19.51
N ASP A 416 -2.37 -9.40 -18.37
CA ASP A 416 -3.73 -9.94 -18.22
C ASP A 416 -4.73 -9.21 -19.11
N ASP A 417 -4.61 -7.89 -19.27
CA ASP A 417 -5.42 -7.10 -20.20
C ASP A 417 -5.23 -7.60 -21.64
N ILE A 418 -3.98 -7.80 -22.05
CA ILE A 418 -3.65 -8.27 -23.40
C ILE A 418 -4.14 -9.69 -23.64
N LEU A 419 -4.03 -10.57 -22.63
CA LEU A 419 -4.53 -11.95 -22.71
C LEU A 419 -6.07 -12.00 -22.79
N ALA A 420 -6.74 -11.11 -22.07
CA ALA A 420 -8.21 -11.00 -22.10
C ALA A 420 -8.72 -10.40 -23.40
N ASP A 421 -8.04 -9.37 -23.92
CA ASP A 421 -8.40 -8.71 -25.17
C ASP A 421 -7.15 -8.30 -25.99
N PRO A 422 -6.63 -9.18 -26.84
CA PRO A 422 -5.49 -8.85 -27.72
C PRO A 422 -5.74 -7.69 -28.67
N SER A 423 -7.00 -7.28 -28.87
CA SER A 423 -7.32 -6.17 -29.79
C SER A 423 -6.84 -4.82 -29.25
N LEU A 424 -6.55 -4.70 -27.97
CA LEU A 424 -5.97 -3.51 -27.33
C LEU A 424 -4.62 -3.10 -27.98
N LEU A 425 -3.93 -4.06 -28.59
CA LEU A 425 -2.64 -3.79 -29.26
C LEU A 425 -2.79 -3.30 -30.70
N LYS A 426 -3.98 -3.34 -31.31
CA LYS A 426 -4.14 -3.02 -32.73
C LYS A 426 -3.73 -1.61 -33.11
N GLU A 427 -3.90 -0.66 -32.21
CA GLU A 427 -3.59 0.74 -32.45
C GLU A 427 -2.27 1.19 -31.80
N ILE A 428 -1.53 0.28 -31.20
CA ILE A 428 -0.27 0.58 -30.52
C ILE A 428 0.88 0.45 -31.51
N ASP A 429 1.69 1.51 -31.64
CA ASP A 429 2.87 1.53 -32.47
C ASP A 429 4.09 0.91 -31.80
N VAL A 430 4.22 1.12 -30.48
CA VAL A 430 5.40 0.71 -29.70
C VAL A 430 4.97 0.16 -28.33
N ILE A 431 5.55 -0.97 -27.96
CA ILE A 431 5.40 -1.56 -26.64
C ILE A 431 6.72 -1.42 -25.89
N ILE A 432 6.67 -0.91 -24.66
CA ILE A 432 7.80 -0.85 -23.73
C ILE A 432 7.52 -1.84 -22.60
N ASN A 433 8.43 -2.80 -22.43
CA ASN A 433 8.37 -3.82 -21.39
C ASN A 433 9.57 -3.70 -20.47
#